data_92c6a1ca7418b2f2c26252fa94573ea3
#
_entry.id   92c6a1ca7418b2f2c26252fa94573ea3
#
_cell.length_a   1.000
_cell.length_b   1.000
_cell.length_c   1.000
_cell.angle_alpha   90.00
_cell.angle_beta   90.00
_cell.angle_gamma   90.00
#
_symmetry.space_group_name_H-M   'P 1'
#
loop_
_entity.id
_entity.type
_entity.pdbx_description
1 polymer ?
#
loop_
_entity_poly.entity_id
_entity_poly.type
_entity_poly.pdbx_seq_one_letter_code
_entity_poly.pdbx_strand_id
1 'polypeptide(L)'
;MTTLDLTASFKAYDVRGIVGETINEEAVRAIGAAFVDVLGLSGETVLIGGDMRPSSVPFAQAFAEGAASRGAKPVLLGLISTDELYFACGKFNAAGVTFTASHNPAAYNGIKMAMAGAVPVSSDTGLFEIRDVAQGYLQDGLPASVENPATITELDVLADYSDYLRSLVDLSAIRPLKVVVDAGNGMAGLTTPAVLGDQLLSALPLDIAPLFFELDGTFPNHPANPLEPANLVDLQRAVVEHGADIGLAFDGDADRCFVVDELGNAVSPSAITALVARREIARAKAAGEETPVIIHNLITSRAVPELVEADGGRPVRTRVGHSFIKAVMAKEGAVFGGEHSAHYYFRDFFNADTGMLAAMHVLAALGEQDGVLSELADEYEPYSPSGEINSEV
;
A
#
# COMPACT_ATOMS: atom_id res chain seq x y z
N MET A 1 -9.89 -6.89 35.37
CA MET A 1 -9.73 -5.99 34.22
C MET A 1 -10.86 -6.34 33.27
N THR A 2 -11.53 -5.37 32.67
CA THR A 2 -12.54 -5.61 31.65
C THR A 2 -11.80 -6.11 30.38
N THR A 3 -12.21 -7.27 29.88
CA THR A 3 -11.66 -7.83 28.64
C THR A 3 -11.91 -6.84 27.49
N LEU A 4 -10.91 -6.61 26.66
CA LEU A 4 -11.01 -5.71 25.52
C LEU A 4 -12.07 -6.23 24.53
N ASP A 5 -12.91 -5.34 23.99
CA ASP A 5 -13.88 -5.68 22.95
C ASP A 5 -13.27 -5.40 21.56
N LEU A 6 -12.99 -6.48 20.82
CA LEU A 6 -12.36 -6.40 19.49
C LEU A 6 -13.29 -5.87 18.40
N THR A 7 -14.62 -5.85 18.63
CA THR A 7 -15.58 -5.38 17.60
C THR A 7 -15.34 -3.93 17.20
N ALA A 8 -14.83 -3.10 18.12
CA ALA A 8 -14.51 -1.70 17.87
C ALA A 8 -13.35 -1.54 16.87
N SER A 9 -12.40 -2.47 16.85
CA SER A 9 -11.17 -2.38 16.05
C SER A 9 -11.24 -3.12 14.72
N PHE A 10 -12.07 -4.16 14.58
CA PHE A 10 -12.23 -4.89 13.33
C PHE A 10 -13.16 -4.16 12.37
N LYS A 11 -12.63 -3.78 11.20
CA LYS A 11 -13.37 -3.13 10.10
C LYS A 11 -13.70 -4.15 9.01
N ALA A 12 -14.23 -3.71 7.89
CA ALA A 12 -14.62 -4.63 6.81
C ALA A 12 -13.42 -5.33 6.13
N TYR A 13 -12.21 -4.74 6.21
CA TYR A 13 -11.05 -5.21 5.45
C TYR A 13 -9.70 -5.12 6.21
N ASP A 14 -9.69 -4.60 7.43
CA ASP A 14 -8.51 -4.52 8.28
C ASP A 14 -8.89 -4.41 9.77
N VAL A 15 -7.88 -4.37 10.62
CA VAL A 15 -8.02 -4.04 12.04
C VAL A 15 -7.44 -2.64 12.25
N ARG A 16 -8.18 -1.77 12.95
CA ARG A 16 -7.70 -0.43 13.36
C ARG A 16 -8.22 -0.07 14.73
N GLY A 17 -7.31 0.31 15.62
CA GLY A 17 -7.65 0.66 16.98
C GLY A 17 -6.71 1.72 17.58
N ILE A 18 -7.15 2.33 18.67
CA ILE A 18 -6.34 3.21 19.51
C ILE A 18 -5.50 2.34 20.42
N VAL A 19 -4.18 2.53 20.38
CA VAL A 19 -3.22 1.73 21.14
C VAL A 19 -3.44 1.91 22.65
N GLY A 20 -3.58 0.79 23.36
CA GLY A 20 -3.86 0.77 24.80
C GLY A 20 -5.35 0.90 25.18
N GLU A 21 -6.21 1.33 24.22
CA GLU A 21 -7.65 1.49 24.46
C GLU A 21 -8.48 0.40 23.77
N THR A 22 -8.30 0.22 22.45
CA THR A 22 -9.08 -0.72 21.65
C THR A 22 -8.22 -1.80 20.99
N ILE A 23 -6.89 -1.68 21.07
CA ILE A 23 -5.91 -2.69 20.67
C ILE A 23 -4.69 -2.62 21.56
N ASN A 24 -4.15 -3.78 21.97
CA ASN A 24 -2.94 -3.91 22.79
C ASN A 24 -2.22 -5.21 22.47
N GLU A 25 -1.05 -5.46 23.07
CA GLU A 25 -0.23 -6.66 22.81
C GLU A 25 -0.94 -7.97 23.17
N GLU A 26 -1.75 -7.99 24.22
CA GLU A 26 -2.53 -9.17 24.61
C GLU A 26 -3.56 -9.53 23.54
N ALA A 27 -4.29 -8.52 23.05
CA ALA A 27 -5.24 -8.68 21.95
C ALA A 27 -4.54 -9.13 20.67
N VAL A 28 -3.40 -8.54 20.34
CA VAL A 28 -2.61 -8.89 19.15
C VAL A 28 -2.07 -10.33 19.21
N ARG A 29 -1.64 -10.78 20.39
CA ARG A 29 -1.23 -12.18 20.61
C ARG A 29 -2.42 -13.13 20.38
N ALA A 30 -3.59 -12.80 20.90
CA ALA A 30 -4.82 -13.58 20.68
C ALA A 30 -5.21 -13.60 19.18
N ILE A 31 -5.09 -12.45 18.49
CA ILE A 31 -5.34 -12.35 17.04
C ILE A 31 -4.33 -13.22 16.26
N GLY A 32 -3.04 -13.24 16.63
CA GLY A 32 -2.03 -14.08 16.00
C GLY A 32 -2.33 -15.57 16.13
N ALA A 33 -2.79 -16.01 17.29
CA ALA A 33 -3.24 -17.38 17.52
C ALA A 33 -4.48 -17.70 16.67
N ALA A 34 -5.50 -16.83 16.69
CA ALA A 34 -6.72 -17.00 15.95
C ALA A 34 -6.50 -16.99 14.43
N PHE A 35 -5.58 -16.17 13.92
CA PHE A 35 -5.18 -16.12 12.52
C PHE A 35 -4.71 -17.49 12.01
N VAL A 36 -3.88 -18.18 12.80
CA VAL A 36 -3.39 -19.51 12.46
C VAL A 36 -4.51 -20.55 12.50
N ASP A 37 -5.34 -20.53 13.55
CA ASP A 37 -6.39 -21.55 13.73
C ASP A 37 -7.52 -21.40 12.70
N VAL A 38 -7.97 -20.18 12.42
CA VAL A 38 -9.06 -19.90 11.47
C VAL A 38 -8.62 -20.18 10.03
N LEU A 39 -7.40 -19.77 9.68
CA LEU A 39 -6.91 -19.91 8.30
C LEU A 39 -6.16 -21.24 8.06
N GLY A 40 -6.04 -22.10 9.07
CA GLY A 40 -5.44 -23.43 8.92
C GLY A 40 -3.92 -23.40 8.65
N LEU A 41 -3.19 -22.46 9.26
CA LEU A 41 -1.78 -22.18 8.97
C LEU A 41 -0.79 -22.92 9.89
N SER A 42 -1.24 -23.93 10.64
CA SER A 42 -0.33 -24.76 11.44
C SER A 42 0.67 -25.50 10.56
N GLY A 43 1.97 -25.37 10.86
CA GLY A 43 3.06 -25.90 10.03
C GLY A 43 3.51 -24.98 8.89
N GLU A 44 2.74 -23.93 8.57
CA GLU A 44 3.03 -23.00 7.47
C GLU A 44 3.85 -21.80 7.94
N THR A 45 4.51 -21.14 6.99
CA THR A 45 5.21 -19.87 7.23
C THR A 45 4.20 -18.72 7.31
N VAL A 46 4.39 -17.83 8.30
CA VAL A 46 3.63 -16.57 8.46
C VAL A 46 4.62 -15.41 8.49
N LEU A 47 4.49 -14.51 7.52
CA LEU A 47 5.33 -13.33 7.36
C LEU A 47 4.75 -12.18 8.19
N ILE A 48 5.58 -11.48 8.96
CA ILE A 48 5.10 -10.48 9.92
C ILE A 48 6.02 -9.27 9.87
N GLY A 49 5.46 -8.11 9.52
CA GLY A 49 6.20 -6.85 9.53
C GLY A 49 5.42 -5.72 10.15
N GLY A 50 5.96 -4.51 10.10
CA GLY A 50 5.26 -3.34 10.61
C GLY A 50 5.85 -2.04 10.10
N ASP A 51 5.07 -0.98 10.21
CA ASP A 51 5.51 0.37 9.91
C ASP A 51 6.33 0.98 11.07
N MET A 52 6.72 2.26 10.93
CA MET A 52 7.55 3.01 11.87
C MET A 52 6.85 3.41 13.17
N ARG A 53 5.57 3.05 13.39
CA ARG A 53 4.87 3.38 14.63
C ARG A 53 5.51 2.68 15.82
N PRO A 54 5.66 3.34 17.00
CA PRO A 54 6.32 2.74 18.16
C PRO A 54 5.70 1.42 18.63
N SER A 55 4.40 1.22 18.39
CA SER A 55 3.68 0.00 18.76
C SER A 55 3.80 -1.13 17.75
N SER A 56 4.30 -0.89 16.52
CA SER A 56 4.34 -1.91 15.46
C SER A 56 5.31 -3.05 15.79
N VAL A 57 6.49 -2.75 16.29
CA VAL A 57 7.49 -3.79 16.66
C VAL A 57 6.98 -4.67 17.83
N PRO A 58 6.49 -4.13 18.97
CA PRO A 58 5.90 -4.95 20.02
C PRO A 58 4.70 -5.78 19.56
N PHE A 59 3.86 -5.21 18.69
CA PHE A 59 2.71 -5.92 18.15
C PHE A 59 3.13 -7.07 17.21
N ALA A 60 4.12 -6.85 16.34
CA ALA A 60 4.66 -7.89 15.48
C ALA A 60 5.20 -9.07 16.31
N GLN A 61 5.93 -8.79 17.40
CA GLN A 61 6.45 -9.79 18.30
C GLN A 61 5.31 -10.57 19.01
N ALA A 62 4.30 -9.86 19.54
CA ALA A 62 3.16 -10.48 20.21
C ALA A 62 2.35 -11.38 19.28
N PHE A 63 2.13 -10.92 18.03
CA PHE A 63 1.47 -11.72 16.99
C PHE A 63 2.27 -12.99 16.66
N ALA A 64 3.59 -12.85 16.48
CA ALA A 64 4.47 -13.96 16.18
C ALA A 64 4.44 -15.03 17.29
N GLU A 65 4.44 -14.63 18.56
CA GLU A 65 4.30 -15.53 19.71
C GLU A 65 2.94 -16.26 19.70
N GLY A 66 1.85 -15.52 19.41
CA GLY A 66 0.53 -16.11 19.25
C GLY A 66 0.48 -17.13 18.13
N ALA A 67 1.00 -16.79 16.96
CA ALA A 67 1.06 -17.67 15.79
C ALA A 67 1.93 -18.92 16.03
N ALA A 68 3.11 -18.75 16.64
CA ALA A 68 3.99 -19.86 17.00
C ALA A 68 3.30 -20.82 17.98
N SER A 69 2.54 -20.31 18.93
CA SER A 69 1.81 -21.14 19.92
C SER A 69 0.80 -22.09 19.28
N ARG A 70 0.34 -21.76 18.04
CA ARG A 70 -0.59 -22.58 17.24
C ARG A 70 0.10 -23.39 16.15
N GLY A 71 1.45 -23.44 16.16
CA GLY A 71 2.25 -24.28 15.28
C GLY A 71 2.65 -23.63 13.96
N ALA A 72 2.37 -22.36 13.71
CA ALA A 72 2.92 -21.66 12.56
C ALA A 72 4.43 -21.42 12.71
N LYS A 73 5.10 -21.08 11.62
CA LYS A 73 6.52 -20.69 11.55
C LYS A 73 6.63 -19.19 11.28
N PRO A 74 6.66 -18.35 12.33
CA PRO A 74 6.72 -16.91 12.15
C PRO A 74 8.07 -16.45 11.61
N VAL A 75 8.02 -15.50 10.65
CA VAL A 75 9.20 -14.83 10.09
C VAL A 75 8.97 -13.33 10.21
N LEU A 76 9.79 -12.65 11.01
CA LEU A 76 9.73 -11.19 11.15
C LEU A 76 10.45 -10.54 9.96
N LEU A 77 9.76 -9.64 9.27
CA LEU A 77 10.29 -8.85 8.16
C LEU A 77 10.90 -7.53 8.63
N GLY A 78 10.73 -7.18 9.91
CA GLY A 78 11.17 -5.89 10.45
C GLY A 78 10.27 -4.74 10.02
N LEU A 79 10.89 -3.59 9.75
CA LEU A 79 10.21 -2.42 9.22
C LEU A 79 9.96 -2.59 7.72
N ILE A 80 8.70 -2.57 7.31
CA ILE A 80 8.28 -2.72 5.92
C ILE A 80 7.14 -1.76 5.59
N SER A 81 7.03 -1.35 4.33
CA SER A 81 5.81 -0.76 3.78
C SER A 81 4.71 -1.82 3.58
N THR A 82 3.48 -1.38 3.37
CA THR A 82 2.37 -2.32 3.12
C THR A 82 2.57 -3.11 1.83
N ASP A 83 3.09 -2.51 0.78
CA ASP A 83 3.35 -3.19 -0.48
C ASP A 83 4.56 -4.15 -0.41
N GLU A 84 5.54 -3.92 0.48
CA GLU A 84 6.57 -4.94 0.79
C GLU A 84 5.97 -6.21 1.40
N LEU A 85 4.92 -6.09 2.26
CA LEU A 85 4.20 -7.28 2.72
C LEU A 85 3.56 -8.02 1.55
N TYR A 86 2.87 -7.32 0.65
CA TYR A 86 2.22 -7.96 -0.50
C TYR A 86 3.23 -8.63 -1.42
N PHE A 87 4.36 -7.96 -1.67
CA PHE A 87 5.48 -8.56 -2.38
C PHE A 87 5.97 -9.85 -1.71
N ALA A 88 6.21 -9.82 -0.40
CA ALA A 88 6.68 -10.98 0.34
C ALA A 88 5.66 -12.13 0.32
N CYS A 89 4.36 -11.85 0.54
CA CYS A 89 3.30 -12.85 0.46
C CYS A 89 3.18 -13.46 -0.94
N GLY A 90 3.39 -12.67 -1.99
CA GLY A 90 3.41 -13.14 -3.37
C GLY A 90 4.65 -13.97 -3.69
N LYS A 91 5.83 -13.43 -3.40
CA LYS A 91 7.12 -14.06 -3.71
C LYS A 91 7.32 -15.39 -2.99
N PHE A 92 7.03 -15.45 -1.69
CA PHE A 92 7.25 -16.64 -0.88
C PHE A 92 6.02 -17.56 -0.82
N ASN A 93 4.92 -17.16 -1.45
CA ASN A 93 3.65 -17.89 -1.43
C ASN A 93 3.22 -18.25 0.01
N ALA A 94 3.29 -17.28 0.91
CA ALA A 94 3.01 -17.44 2.33
C ALA A 94 1.99 -16.39 2.81
N ALA A 95 1.22 -16.74 3.84
CA ALA A 95 0.35 -15.76 4.50
C ALA A 95 1.19 -14.76 5.31
N GLY A 96 0.66 -13.55 5.50
CA GLY A 96 1.38 -12.56 6.28
C GLY A 96 0.52 -11.41 6.77
N VAL A 97 1.10 -10.63 7.67
CA VAL A 97 0.48 -9.44 8.27
C VAL A 97 1.47 -8.29 8.36
N THR A 98 0.96 -7.06 8.26
CA THR A 98 1.73 -5.86 8.62
C THR A 98 0.97 -5.02 9.63
N PHE A 99 1.73 -4.51 10.61
CA PHE A 99 1.23 -3.61 11.63
C PHE A 99 1.34 -2.18 11.14
N THR A 100 0.20 -1.57 10.84
CA THR A 100 0.08 -0.21 10.36
C THR A 100 -1.33 0.33 10.60
N ALA A 101 -1.44 1.64 10.70
CA ALA A 101 -2.72 2.32 10.60
C ALA A 101 -2.73 3.31 9.43
N SER A 102 -1.82 3.14 8.42
CA SER A 102 -1.69 3.96 7.22
C SER A 102 -1.65 5.45 7.59
N HIS A 103 -2.59 6.24 7.12
CA HIS A 103 -2.70 7.68 7.33
C HIS A 103 -3.38 8.10 8.65
N ASN A 104 -3.78 7.16 9.50
CA ASN A 104 -4.39 7.50 10.79
C ASN A 104 -3.40 8.20 11.73
N PRO A 105 -3.88 9.02 12.69
CA PRO A 105 -3.04 9.67 13.68
C PRO A 105 -2.13 8.72 14.47
N ALA A 106 -1.08 9.27 15.09
CA ALA A 106 -0.04 8.53 15.82
C ALA A 106 -0.56 7.59 16.93
N ALA A 107 -1.71 7.91 17.54
CA ALA A 107 -2.32 7.09 18.59
C ALA A 107 -2.90 5.75 18.06
N TYR A 108 -3.05 5.61 16.76
CA TYR A 108 -3.62 4.41 16.14
C TYR A 108 -2.55 3.42 15.72
N ASN A 109 -2.92 2.14 15.73
CA ASN A 109 -2.26 1.09 14.98
C ASN A 109 -3.32 0.10 14.46
N GLY A 110 -2.92 -0.84 13.64
CA GLY A 110 -3.83 -1.81 13.04
C GLY A 110 -3.10 -3.00 12.46
N ILE A 111 -3.84 -3.86 11.79
CA ILE A 111 -3.30 -5.06 11.14
C ILE A 111 -3.94 -5.19 9.76
N LYS A 112 -3.12 -5.13 8.71
CA LYS A 112 -3.48 -5.60 7.39
C LYS A 112 -3.02 -7.04 7.25
N MET A 113 -3.88 -7.90 6.69
CA MET A 113 -3.66 -9.35 6.60
C MET A 113 -3.79 -9.82 5.16
N ALA A 114 -2.91 -10.70 4.74
CA ALA A 114 -2.95 -11.35 3.43
C ALA A 114 -2.67 -12.86 3.53
N MET A 115 -3.30 -13.62 2.66
CA MET A 115 -2.96 -15.02 2.40
C MET A 115 -1.83 -15.10 1.37
N ALA A 116 -1.34 -16.31 1.11
CA ALA A 116 -0.40 -16.59 0.03
C ALA A 116 -0.87 -15.98 -1.29
N GLY A 117 0.08 -15.45 -2.09
CA GLY A 117 -0.23 -14.74 -3.33
C GLY A 117 -0.81 -13.33 -3.12
N ALA A 118 -0.61 -12.74 -1.93
CA ALA A 118 -1.11 -11.41 -1.54
C ALA A 118 -2.65 -11.28 -1.57
N VAL A 119 -3.38 -12.39 -1.44
CA VAL A 119 -4.86 -12.37 -1.39
C VAL A 119 -5.31 -11.75 -0.07
N PRO A 120 -6.10 -10.65 -0.06
CA PRO A 120 -6.47 -9.98 1.16
C PRO A 120 -7.39 -10.83 2.05
N VAL A 121 -7.19 -10.74 3.38
CA VAL A 121 -8.14 -11.24 4.38
C VAL A 121 -9.10 -10.11 4.72
N SER A 122 -10.38 -10.33 4.47
CA SER A 122 -11.49 -9.37 4.66
C SER A 122 -12.66 -10.02 5.39
N SER A 123 -13.73 -9.25 5.61
CA SER A 123 -14.99 -9.77 6.17
C SER A 123 -15.51 -11.02 5.44
N ASP A 124 -15.28 -11.09 4.14
CA ASP A 124 -15.76 -12.19 3.29
C ASP A 124 -14.80 -13.39 3.26
N THR A 125 -13.60 -13.27 3.85
CA THR A 125 -12.52 -14.27 3.77
C THR A 125 -11.90 -14.63 5.12
N GLY A 126 -12.66 -14.45 6.22
CA GLY A 126 -12.27 -14.94 7.54
C GLY A 126 -11.92 -13.88 8.58
N LEU A 127 -11.89 -12.58 8.23
CA LEU A 127 -11.48 -11.53 9.17
C LEU A 127 -12.37 -11.48 10.43
N PHE A 128 -13.70 -11.60 10.27
CA PHE A 128 -14.60 -11.60 11.41
C PHE A 128 -14.57 -12.90 12.19
N GLU A 129 -14.26 -14.03 11.54
CA GLU A 129 -14.03 -15.30 12.24
C GLU A 129 -12.76 -15.23 13.11
N ILE A 130 -11.68 -14.60 12.59
CA ILE A 130 -10.46 -14.33 13.37
C ILE A 130 -10.79 -13.47 14.59
N ARG A 131 -11.59 -12.41 14.43
CA ARG A 131 -12.06 -11.57 15.55
C ARG A 131 -12.76 -12.38 16.61
N ASP A 132 -13.75 -13.18 16.21
CA ASP A 132 -14.62 -13.89 17.14
C ASP A 132 -13.85 -14.97 17.92
N VAL A 133 -12.93 -15.67 17.24
CA VAL A 133 -12.02 -16.63 17.89
C VAL A 133 -11.04 -15.92 18.83
N ALA A 134 -10.42 -14.81 18.38
CA ALA A 134 -9.52 -14.02 19.23
C ALA A 134 -10.24 -13.44 20.46
N GLN A 135 -11.49 -13.00 20.31
CA GLN A 135 -12.31 -12.54 21.43
C GLN A 135 -12.56 -13.66 22.44
N GLY A 136 -12.83 -14.87 21.98
CA GLY A 136 -12.92 -16.06 22.86
C GLY A 136 -11.62 -16.32 23.61
N TYR A 137 -10.47 -16.20 22.94
CA TYR A 137 -9.15 -16.38 23.57
C TYR A 137 -8.85 -15.32 24.64
N LEU A 138 -9.32 -14.09 24.45
CA LEU A 138 -9.21 -13.04 25.46
C LEU A 138 -10.10 -13.29 26.70
N GLN A 139 -11.23 -13.95 26.51
CA GLN A 139 -12.19 -14.24 27.60
C GLN A 139 -11.82 -15.49 28.38
N ASP A 140 -11.47 -16.56 27.68
CA ASP A 140 -11.30 -17.91 28.24
C ASP A 140 -9.81 -18.30 28.41
N GLY A 141 -8.91 -17.49 27.89
CA GLY A 141 -7.48 -17.78 27.77
C GLY A 141 -7.10 -18.47 26.47
N LEU A 142 -5.86 -18.26 26.03
CA LEU A 142 -5.31 -18.95 24.85
C LEU A 142 -5.32 -20.47 25.05
N PRO A 143 -5.62 -21.25 24.00
CA PRO A 143 -5.45 -22.68 24.04
C PRO A 143 -4.01 -23.09 24.39
N ALA A 144 -3.80 -24.28 24.93
CA ALA A 144 -2.46 -24.79 25.20
C ALA A 144 -1.58 -24.70 23.94
N SER A 145 -0.37 -24.20 24.11
CA SER A 145 0.60 -24.14 23.04
C SER A 145 0.94 -25.55 22.51
N VAL A 146 1.28 -25.65 21.22
CA VAL A 146 1.86 -26.89 20.68
C VAL A 146 3.11 -27.27 21.45
N GLU A 147 3.44 -28.56 21.49
CA GLU A 147 4.53 -29.09 22.32
C GLU A 147 5.90 -28.45 22.01
N ASN A 148 6.16 -28.19 20.72
CA ASN A 148 7.40 -27.57 20.24
C ASN A 148 7.07 -26.41 19.28
N PRO A 149 6.76 -25.21 19.80
CA PRO A 149 6.51 -24.05 18.93
C PRO A 149 7.76 -23.69 18.13
N ALA A 150 7.56 -23.27 16.87
CA ALA A 150 8.67 -22.89 16.01
C ALA A 150 9.38 -21.64 16.55
N THR A 151 10.70 -21.59 16.36
CA THR A 151 11.49 -20.41 16.63
C THR A 151 11.09 -19.30 15.65
N ILE A 152 10.91 -18.09 16.16
CA ILE A 152 10.70 -16.88 15.36
C ILE A 152 12.03 -16.57 14.65
N THR A 153 11.99 -16.38 13.35
CA THR A 153 13.15 -16.04 12.51
C THR A 153 12.97 -14.67 11.89
N GLU A 154 14.01 -14.14 11.25
CA GLU A 154 14.00 -12.82 10.61
C GLU A 154 14.38 -12.96 9.13
N LEU A 155 13.83 -12.07 8.29
CA LEU A 155 14.13 -11.98 6.86
C LEU A 155 14.00 -10.53 6.41
N ASP A 156 15.05 -10.00 5.78
CA ASP A 156 15.00 -8.71 5.08
C ASP A 156 14.56 -8.93 3.62
N VAL A 157 13.56 -8.19 3.18
CA VAL A 157 12.99 -8.30 1.83
C VAL A 157 13.21 -7.06 0.96
N LEU A 158 13.77 -5.98 1.54
CA LEU A 158 13.85 -4.67 0.89
C LEU A 158 14.64 -4.69 -0.42
N ALA A 159 15.77 -5.42 -0.46
CA ALA A 159 16.57 -5.51 -1.68
C ALA A 159 15.84 -6.26 -2.79
N ASP A 160 15.22 -7.38 -2.46
CA ASP A 160 14.45 -8.20 -3.38
C ASP A 160 13.20 -7.49 -3.91
N TYR A 161 12.53 -6.72 -3.04
CA TYR A 161 11.39 -5.86 -3.38
C TYR A 161 11.83 -4.76 -4.35
N SER A 162 12.92 -4.07 -4.06
CA SER A 162 13.45 -2.99 -4.89
C SER A 162 13.83 -3.48 -6.29
N ASP A 163 14.51 -4.62 -6.38
CA ASP A 163 14.87 -5.25 -7.67
C ASP A 163 13.62 -5.65 -8.45
N TYR A 164 12.63 -6.22 -7.77
CA TYR A 164 11.38 -6.62 -8.39
C TYR A 164 10.62 -5.43 -8.99
N LEU A 165 10.46 -4.32 -8.27
CA LEU A 165 9.81 -3.13 -8.80
C LEU A 165 10.55 -2.57 -10.02
N ARG A 166 11.88 -2.48 -9.96
CA ARG A 166 12.68 -2.02 -11.11
C ARG A 166 12.60 -2.97 -12.31
N SER A 167 12.32 -4.26 -12.09
CA SER A 167 12.06 -5.20 -13.19
C SER A 167 10.73 -4.98 -13.90
N LEU A 168 9.75 -4.37 -13.20
CA LEU A 168 8.43 -4.07 -13.76
C LEU A 168 8.41 -2.76 -14.56
N VAL A 169 9.16 -1.73 -14.11
CA VAL A 169 9.28 -0.43 -14.78
C VAL A 169 10.75 -0.02 -14.85
N ASP A 170 11.31 -0.01 -16.05
CA ASP A 170 12.68 0.43 -16.28
C ASP A 170 12.75 1.96 -16.39
N LEU A 171 13.46 2.59 -15.46
CA LEU A 171 13.74 4.02 -15.45
C LEU A 171 15.16 4.37 -15.91
N SER A 172 15.96 3.39 -16.33
CA SER A 172 17.38 3.62 -16.64
C SER A 172 17.63 4.48 -17.87
N ALA A 173 16.67 4.51 -18.81
CA ALA A 173 16.78 5.19 -20.09
C ALA A 173 15.96 6.49 -20.19
N ILE A 174 15.30 6.93 -19.15
CA ILE A 174 14.56 8.20 -19.14
C ILE A 174 15.49 9.40 -19.09
N ARG A 175 15.01 10.58 -19.49
CA ARG A 175 15.77 11.82 -19.26
C ARG A 175 16.00 12.05 -17.78
N PRO A 176 17.07 12.79 -17.38
CA PRO A 176 17.24 13.18 -16.00
C PRO A 176 16.03 13.98 -15.47
N LEU A 177 15.55 13.63 -14.29
CA LEU A 177 14.45 14.30 -13.61
C LEU A 177 14.89 14.76 -12.23
N LYS A 178 14.46 15.97 -11.84
CA LYS A 178 14.49 16.44 -10.45
C LYS A 178 13.18 16.10 -9.77
N VAL A 179 13.26 15.38 -8.67
CA VAL A 179 12.08 14.83 -7.97
C VAL A 179 12.13 15.28 -6.52
N VAL A 180 11.10 15.94 -6.04
CA VAL A 180 10.91 16.13 -4.58
C VAL A 180 10.05 15.00 -4.06
N VAL A 181 10.48 14.30 -3.02
CA VAL A 181 9.71 13.22 -2.41
C VAL A 181 9.39 13.57 -0.97
N ASP A 182 8.12 13.60 -0.63
CA ASP A 182 7.61 13.74 0.73
C ASP A 182 7.20 12.38 1.27
N ALA A 183 7.97 11.88 2.24
CA ALA A 183 7.69 10.62 2.91
C ALA A 183 6.76 10.77 4.13
N GLY A 184 6.44 11.99 4.55
CA GLY A 184 5.58 12.27 5.71
C GLY A 184 6.03 11.57 7.00
N ASN A 185 7.34 11.36 7.20
CA ASN A 185 7.93 10.51 8.26
C ASN A 185 7.49 9.04 8.21
N GLY A 186 6.90 8.59 7.09
CA GLY A 186 6.38 7.25 6.83
C GLY A 186 7.37 6.33 6.13
N MET A 187 6.88 5.16 5.72
CA MET A 187 7.69 4.08 5.18
C MET A 187 8.35 4.42 3.82
N ALA A 188 7.85 5.43 3.10
CA ALA A 188 8.53 5.91 1.90
C ALA A 188 9.94 6.48 2.18
N GLY A 189 10.24 6.89 3.42
CA GLY A 189 11.59 7.25 3.86
C GLY A 189 12.58 6.09 3.80
N LEU A 190 12.10 4.85 3.92
CA LEU A 190 12.87 3.61 3.75
C LEU A 190 12.88 3.14 2.30
N THR A 191 11.72 3.09 1.65
CA THR A 191 11.57 2.46 0.33
C THR A 191 12.08 3.35 -0.81
N THR A 192 11.96 4.68 -0.72
CA THR A 192 12.43 5.59 -1.78
C THR A 192 13.94 5.50 -2.03
N PRO A 193 14.83 5.57 -1.02
CA PRO A 193 16.27 5.42 -1.25
C PRO A 193 16.65 4.04 -1.80
N ALA A 194 15.89 3.01 -1.45
CA ALA A 194 16.13 1.64 -1.89
C ALA A 194 15.68 1.41 -3.35
N VAL A 195 14.48 1.91 -3.70
CA VAL A 195 13.87 1.69 -5.02
C VAL A 195 14.30 2.73 -6.05
N LEU A 196 14.22 4.02 -5.72
CA LEU A 196 14.50 5.13 -6.65
C LEU A 196 15.91 5.69 -6.51
N GLY A 197 16.55 5.52 -5.35
CA GLY A 197 17.93 5.95 -5.10
C GLY A 197 18.98 4.92 -5.53
N ASP A 198 20.19 5.09 -4.97
CA ASP A 198 21.36 4.24 -5.23
C ASP A 198 21.82 3.45 -4.00
N GLN A 199 20.98 3.35 -2.99
CA GLN A 199 21.33 2.70 -1.73
C GLN A 199 21.56 1.19 -1.89
N LEU A 200 20.76 0.52 -2.70
CA LEU A 200 20.78 -0.93 -2.90
C LEU A 200 21.06 -1.33 -4.36
N LEU A 201 20.67 -0.50 -5.32
CA LEU A 201 20.72 -0.78 -6.74
C LEU A 201 21.49 0.33 -7.48
N SER A 202 21.78 0.14 -8.77
CA SER A 202 22.44 1.16 -9.59
C SER A 202 21.64 2.45 -9.62
N ALA A 203 22.34 3.61 -9.62
CA ALA A 203 21.71 4.92 -9.70
C ALA A 203 20.82 5.05 -10.94
N LEU A 204 19.66 5.65 -10.76
CA LEU A 204 18.75 6.07 -11.82
C LEU A 204 19.03 7.53 -12.20
N PRO A 205 18.58 8.01 -13.38
CA PRO A 205 18.71 9.41 -13.76
C PRO A 205 17.73 10.33 -12.99
N LEU A 206 17.72 10.21 -11.68
CA LEU A 206 16.86 10.96 -10.75
C LEU A 206 17.70 11.75 -9.76
N ASP A 207 17.41 13.06 -9.65
CA ASP A 207 17.95 13.94 -8.61
C ASP A 207 16.86 14.13 -7.54
N ILE A 208 16.95 13.37 -6.43
CA ILE A 208 15.90 13.28 -5.41
C ILE A 208 16.19 14.24 -4.27
N ALA A 209 15.30 15.22 -4.06
CA ALA A 209 15.27 16.08 -2.88
C ALA A 209 14.30 15.48 -1.83
N PRO A 210 14.81 14.97 -0.70
CA PRO A 210 13.98 14.32 0.31
C PRO A 210 13.30 15.32 1.25
N LEU A 211 12.01 15.10 1.56
CA LEU A 211 11.28 15.74 2.64
C LEU A 211 10.82 14.68 3.64
N PHE A 212 11.10 14.89 4.92
CA PHE A 212 10.61 14.09 6.04
C PHE A 212 10.85 12.57 5.92
N PHE A 213 12.09 12.20 5.49
CA PHE A 213 12.48 10.78 5.32
C PHE A 213 12.82 10.06 6.62
N GLU A 214 13.03 10.80 7.73
CA GLU A 214 13.21 10.18 9.04
C GLU A 214 11.93 9.42 9.44
N LEU A 215 12.06 8.13 9.72
CA LEU A 215 10.95 7.29 10.14
C LEU A 215 10.51 7.66 11.56
N ASP A 216 9.34 8.28 11.70
CA ASP A 216 8.79 8.70 12.98
C ASP A 216 7.26 8.60 13.02
N GLY A 217 6.75 7.55 13.67
CA GLY A 217 5.32 7.30 13.82
C GLY A 217 4.57 8.33 14.68
N THR A 218 5.25 9.38 15.18
CA THR A 218 4.60 10.53 15.83
C THR A 218 4.21 11.62 14.84
N PHE A 219 4.71 11.54 13.58
CA PHE A 219 4.43 12.49 12.49
C PHE A 219 4.69 13.95 12.86
N PRO A 220 5.95 14.33 13.21
CA PRO A 220 6.25 15.65 13.78
C PRO A 220 6.10 16.82 12.82
N ASN A 221 6.06 16.58 11.50
CA ASN A 221 6.00 17.64 10.48
C ASN A 221 4.55 17.90 10.03
N HIS A 222 3.89 16.90 9.51
CA HIS A 222 2.47 16.91 9.17
C HIS A 222 1.89 15.50 9.24
N PRO A 223 0.56 15.31 9.34
CA PRO A 223 -0.07 14.00 9.23
C PRO A 223 0.29 13.32 7.90
N ALA A 224 0.62 12.04 7.94
CA ALA A 224 0.96 11.26 6.74
C ALA A 224 -0.29 10.89 5.91
N ASN A 225 -1.09 11.90 5.58
CA ASN A 225 -2.32 11.80 4.80
C ASN A 225 -2.31 12.79 3.62
N PRO A 226 -1.69 12.46 2.48
CA PRO A 226 -1.63 13.35 1.32
C PRO A 226 -2.98 13.62 0.65
N LEU A 227 -4.06 12.91 1.03
CA LEU A 227 -5.42 13.20 0.55
C LEU A 227 -5.92 14.57 1.05
N GLU A 228 -5.45 15.00 2.22
CA GLU A 228 -5.76 16.31 2.79
C GLU A 228 -4.85 17.38 2.17
N PRO A 229 -5.38 18.40 1.44
CA PRO A 229 -4.57 19.39 0.74
C PRO A 229 -3.57 20.13 1.65
N ALA A 230 -3.91 20.32 2.93
CA ALA A 230 -3.05 20.98 3.90
C ALA A 230 -1.71 20.23 4.11
N ASN A 231 -1.68 18.93 3.90
CA ASN A 231 -0.48 18.09 4.06
C ASN A 231 0.41 18.07 2.80
N LEU A 232 -0.03 18.66 1.68
CA LEU A 232 0.77 18.79 0.47
C LEU A 232 1.52 20.13 0.36
N VAL A 233 1.23 21.10 1.23
CA VAL A 233 1.74 22.48 1.12
C VAL A 233 3.27 22.54 1.12
N ASP A 234 3.94 21.75 1.96
CA ASP A 234 5.40 21.73 2.02
C ASP A 234 5.99 21.12 0.75
N LEU A 235 5.41 20.03 0.22
CA LEU A 235 5.81 19.44 -1.05
C LEU A 235 5.62 20.42 -2.22
N GLN A 236 4.44 21.06 -2.32
CA GLN A 236 4.13 22.03 -3.37
C GLN A 236 5.13 23.19 -3.39
N ARG A 237 5.44 23.74 -2.21
CA ARG A 237 6.44 24.78 -2.06
C ARG A 237 7.83 24.30 -2.47
N ALA A 238 8.26 23.13 -2.00
CA ALA A 238 9.58 22.57 -2.28
C ALA A 238 9.76 22.26 -3.78
N VAL A 239 8.75 21.76 -4.48
CA VAL A 239 8.80 21.55 -5.94
C VAL A 239 9.15 22.85 -6.66
N VAL A 240 8.47 23.95 -6.35
CA VAL A 240 8.71 25.25 -6.97
C VAL A 240 10.09 25.81 -6.57
N GLU A 241 10.46 25.76 -5.29
CA GLU A 241 11.72 26.27 -4.78
C GLU A 241 12.95 25.54 -5.36
N HIS A 242 12.86 24.22 -5.54
CA HIS A 242 13.92 23.41 -6.15
C HIS A 242 13.91 23.43 -7.68
N GLY A 243 12.87 23.98 -8.32
CA GLY A 243 12.67 23.88 -9.75
C GLY A 243 12.62 22.40 -10.18
N ALA A 244 11.87 21.60 -9.43
CA ALA A 244 11.74 20.18 -9.68
C ALA A 244 10.74 19.90 -10.81
N ASP A 245 10.94 18.78 -11.53
CA ASP A 245 10.05 18.34 -12.60
C ASP A 245 8.75 17.74 -12.04
N ILE A 246 8.79 17.22 -10.80
CA ILE A 246 7.69 16.49 -10.16
C ILE A 246 7.88 16.45 -8.63
N GLY A 247 6.76 16.45 -7.89
CA GLY A 247 6.69 16.10 -6.49
C GLY A 247 5.90 14.80 -6.28
N LEU A 248 6.35 13.95 -5.36
CA LEU A 248 5.70 12.72 -4.96
C LEU A 248 5.43 12.75 -3.45
N ALA A 249 4.20 12.49 -3.01
CA ALA A 249 3.85 12.33 -1.61
C ALA A 249 3.29 10.94 -1.35
N PHE A 250 3.81 10.29 -0.30
CA PHE A 250 3.35 8.98 0.13
C PHE A 250 2.61 9.09 1.46
N ASP A 251 1.68 8.17 1.71
CA ASP A 251 1.07 8.05 3.04
C ASP A 251 1.93 7.21 4.00
N GLY A 252 1.46 7.04 5.22
CA GLY A 252 2.29 6.50 6.30
C GLY A 252 2.89 5.12 6.04
N ASP A 253 2.15 4.23 5.40
CA ASP A 253 2.60 2.88 5.05
C ASP A 253 2.96 2.71 3.55
N ALA A 254 2.99 3.83 2.82
CA ALA A 254 3.48 3.98 1.45
C ALA A 254 2.75 3.15 0.38
N ASP A 255 1.51 2.71 0.64
CA ASP A 255 0.71 2.02 -0.37
C ASP A 255 0.00 2.97 -1.34
N ARG A 256 0.02 4.29 -1.06
CA ARG A 256 -0.51 5.37 -1.92
C ARG A 256 0.55 6.36 -2.33
N CYS A 257 0.39 6.90 -3.55
CA CYS A 257 1.24 7.97 -4.07
C CYS A 257 0.39 9.09 -4.68
N PHE A 258 0.64 10.31 -4.23
CA PHE A 258 0.06 11.55 -4.76
C PHE A 258 1.13 12.33 -5.51
N VAL A 259 0.72 13.05 -6.53
CA VAL A 259 1.63 13.71 -7.47
C VAL A 259 1.37 15.22 -7.48
N VAL A 260 2.47 15.99 -7.53
CA VAL A 260 2.47 17.45 -7.68
C VAL A 260 3.25 17.80 -8.94
N ASP A 261 2.71 18.67 -9.79
CA ASP A 261 3.37 19.13 -11.01
C ASP A 261 4.49 20.16 -10.74
N GLU A 262 5.25 20.53 -11.74
CA GLU A 262 6.36 21.49 -11.66
C GLU A 262 5.92 22.92 -11.28
N LEU A 263 4.62 23.21 -11.39
CA LEU A 263 4.03 24.50 -10.97
C LEU A 263 3.60 24.48 -9.51
N GLY A 264 3.67 23.33 -8.83
CA GLY A 264 3.22 23.16 -7.45
C GLY A 264 1.74 22.83 -7.33
N ASN A 265 1.05 22.43 -8.42
CA ASN A 265 -0.34 22.01 -8.36
C ASN A 265 -0.45 20.50 -8.09
N ALA A 266 -1.41 20.11 -7.26
CA ALA A 266 -1.72 18.70 -7.06
C ALA A 266 -2.39 18.12 -8.33
N VAL A 267 -1.85 17.02 -8.84
CA VAL A 267 -2.44 16.26 -9.96
C VAL A 267 -3.49 15.31 -9.43
N SER A 268 -4.65 15.25 -10.07
CA SER A 268 -5.74 14.37 -9.64
C SER A 268 -5.33 12.89 -9.68
N PRO A 269 -5.60 12.11 -8.61
CA PRO A 269 -5.40 10.67 -8.66
C PRO A 269 -6.15 9.96 -9.80
N SER A 270 -7.24 10.54 -10.29
CA SER A 270 -7.94 10.04 -11.49
C SER A 270 -7.12 10.23 -12.77
N ALA A 271 -6.40 11.35 -12.90
CA ALA A 271 -5.48 11.56 -14.03
C ALA A 271 -4.33 10.56 -13.99
N ILE A 272 -3.74 10.35 -12.82
CA ILE A 272 -2.70 9.34 -12.62
C ILE A 272 -3.24 7.93 -12.93
N THR A 273 -4.47 7.60 -12.50
CA THR A 273 -5.13 6.34 -12.86
C THR A 273 -5.23 6.17 -14.37
N ALA A 274 -5.65 7.21 -15.11
CA ALA A 274 -5.78 7.16 -16.56
C ALA A 274 -4.41 7.04 -17.26
N LEU A 275 -3.41 7.79 -16.80
CA LEU A 275 -2.04 7.75 -17.31
C LEU A 275 -1.43 6.34 -17.15
N VAL A 276 -1.51 5.77 -15.95
CA VAL A 276 -0.98 4.43 -15.68
C VAL A 276 -1.76 3.37 -16.44
N ALA A 277 -3.10 3.49 -16.52
CA ALA A 277 -3.94 2.59 -17.30
C ALA A 277 -3.53 2.54 -18.78
N ARG A 278 -3.26 3.69 -19.41
CA ARG A 278 -2.75 3.77 -20.79
C ARG A 278 -1.45 3.00 -20.97
N ARG A 279 -0.49 3.18 -20.03
CA ARG A 279 0.80 2.48 -20.07
C ARG A 279 0.62 0.97 -19.90
N GLU A 280 -0.21 0.53 -18.98
CA GLU A 280 -0.48 -0.89 -18.73
C GLU A 280 -1.27 -1.54 -19.90
N ILE A 281 -2.21 -0.82 -20.52
CA ILE A 281 -2.88 -1.27 -21.76
C ILE A 281 -1.86 -1.47 -22.89
N ALA A 282 -0.97 -0.50 -23.11
CA ALA A 282 0.05 -0.58 -24.14
C ALA A 282 0.99 -1.77 -23.92
N ARG A 283 1.42 -1.98 -22.66
CA ARG A 283 2.27 -3.11 -22.27
C ARG A 283 1.58 -4.46 -22.48
N ALA A 284 0.32 -4.59 -22.05
CA ALA A 284 -0.45 -5.82 -22.20
C ALA A 284 -0.72 -6.15 -23.68
N LYS A 285 -1.04 -5.14 -24.49
CA LYS A 285 -1.20 -5.31 -25.94
C LYS A 285 0.10 -5.75 -26.63
N ALA A 286 1.24 -5.18 -26.24
CA ALA A 286 2.55 -5.61 -26.72
C ALA A 286 2.86 -7.08 -26.35
N ALA A 287 2.31 -7.57 -25.23
CA ALA A 287 2.38 -8.97 -24.82
C ALA A 287 1.32 -9.87 -25.51
N GLY A 288 0.46 -9.33 -26.38
CA GLY A 288 -0.53 -10.08 -27.17
C GLY A 288 -1.94 -10.11 -26.58
N GLU A 289 -2.24 -9.32 -25.55
CA GLU A 289 -3.58 -9.21 -25.00
C GLU A 289 -4.44 -8.25 -25.85
N GLU A 290 -5.51 -8.73 -26.46
CA GLU A 290 -6.30 -7.93 -27.41
C GLU A 290 -7.09 -6.80 -26.74
N THR A 291 -7.68 -7.07 -25.56
CA THR A 291 -8.55 -6.14 -24.85
C THR A 291 -8.24 -6.16 -23.35
N PRO A 292 -7.14 -5.50 -22.91
CA PRO A 292 -6.77 -5.44 -21.49
C PRO A 292 -7.87 -4.83 -20.64
N VAL A 293 -8.08 -5.39 -19.45
CA VAL A 293 -9.12 -4.94 -18.52
C VAL A 293 -8.51 -3.99 -17.49
N ILE A 294 -9.19 -2.87 -17.26
CA ILE A 294 -8.83 -1.86 -16.26
C ILE A 294 -9.97 -1.72 -15.25
N ILE A 295 -9.65 -1.81 -13.97
CA ILE A 295 -10.62 -1.56 -12.89
C ILE A 295 -10.55 -0.11 -12.47
N HIS A 296 -11.71 0.51 -12.22
CA HIS A 296 -11.80 1.83 -11.59
C HIS A 296 -13.00 1.86 -10.62
N ASN A 297 -12.94 2.74 -9.62
CA ASN A 297 -14.04 2.81 -8.65
C ASN A 297 -15.12 3.83 -9.06
N LEU A 298 -16.19 3.91 -8.24
CA LEU A 298 -17.35 4.78 -8.49
C LEU A 298 -17.03 6.28 -8.51
N ILE A 299 -15.98 6.70 -7.80
CA ILE A 299 -15.61 8.12 -7.62
C ILE A 299 -14.48 8.59 -8.54
N THR A 300 -13.89 7.70 -9.35
CA THR A 300 -12.95 8.10 -10.39
C THR A 300 -13.64 8.95 -11.47
N SER A 301 -12.88 9.90 -12.04
CA SER A 301 -13.35 10.75 -13.14
C SER A 301 -13.87 9.91 -14.32
N ARG A 302 -14.87 10.43 -15.02
CA ARG A 302 -15.34 9.86 -16.30
C ARG A 302 -14.26 9.77 -17.38
N ALA A 303 -13.21 10.59 -17.26
CA ALA A 303 -12.04 10.50 -18.15
C ALA A 303 -11.41 9.11 -18.12
N VAL A 304 -11.37 8.43 -16.97
CA VAL A 304 -10.75 7.11 -16.84
C VAL A 304 -11.38 6.07 -17.77
N PRO A 305 -12.67 5.73 -17.68
CA PRO A 305 -13.26 4.76 -18.59
C PRO A 305 -13.24 5.21 -20.07
N GLU A 306 -13.42 6.50 -20.35
CA GLU A 306 -13.40 7.03 -21.73
C GLU A 306 -12.02 6.87 -22.37
N LEU A 307 -10.94 7.16 -21.64
CA LEU A 307 -9.56 6.97 -22.13
C LEU A 307 -9.19 5.49 -22.26
N VAL A 308 -9.63 4.66 -21.31
CA VAL A 308 -9.43 3.21 -21.40
C VAL A 308 -10.06 2.61 -22.65
N GLU A 309 -11.31 3.02 -22.97
CA GLU A 309 -12.00 2.59 -24.21
C GLU A 309 -11.31 3.13 -25.47
N ALA A 310 -10.87 4.40 -25.47
CA ALA A 310 -10.17 5.02 -26.57
C ALA A 310 -8.82 4.31 -26.88
N ASP A 311 -8.13 3.85 -25.84
CA ASP A 311 -6.90 3.07 -25.95
C ASP A 311 -7.15 1.58 -26.27
N GLY A 312 -8.45 1.18 -26.42
CA GLY A 312 -8.87 -0.17 -26.78
C GLY A 312 -8.76 -1.17 -25.63
N GLY A 313 -8.84 -0.70 -24.38
CA GLY A 313 -9.04 -1.50 -23.19
C GLY A 313 -10.52 -1.65 -22.86
N ARG A 314 -10.85 -2.42 -21.82
CA ARG A 314 -12.19 -2.60 -21.28
C ARG A 314 -12.25 -2.08 -19.85
N PRO A 315 -12.95 -0.96 -19.59
CA PRO A 315 -13.10 -0.48 -18.21
C PRO A 315 -14.15 -1.31 -17.46
N VAL A 316 -13.86 -1.61 -16.19
CA VAL A 316 -14.80 -2.28 -15.27
C VAL A 316 -14.89 -1.44 -14.00
N ARG A 317 -16.11 -0.96 -13.71
CA ARG A 317 -16.40 -0.14 -12.55
C ARG A 317 -16.74 -0.98 -11.33
N THR A 318 -16.14 -0.65 -10.18
CA THR A 318 -16.41 -1.30 -8.89
C THR A 318 -16.79 -0.28 -7.82
N ARG A 319 -17.29 -0.78 -6.68
CA ARG A 319 -17.43 0.02 -5.46
C ARG A 319 -16.06 0.39 -4.87
N VAL A 320 -16.03 1.38 -4.01
CA VAL A 320 -14.82 1.81 -3.28
C VAL A 320 -14.38 0.72 -2.30
N GLY A 321 -13.06 0.53 -2.16
CA GLY A 321 -12.44 -0.36 -1.17
C GLY A 321 -11.46 -1.35 -1.78
N HIS A 322 -10.22 -1.33 -1.27
CA HIS A 322 -9.08 -2.06 -1.81
C HIS A 322 -9.29 -3.59 -1.90
N SER A 323 -9.92 -4.22 -0.92
CA SER A 323 -10.17 -5.66 -0.95
C SER A 323 -11.13 -6.08 -2.08
N PHE A 324 -12.11 -5.22 -2.41
CA PHE A 324 -13.04 -5.49 -3.51
C PHE A 324 -12.37 -5.35 -4.86
N ILE A 325 -11.52 -4.35 -5.03
CA ILE A 325 -10.77 -4.15 -6.27
C ILE A 325 -9.88 -5.34 -6.57
N LYS A 326 -9.10 -5.81 -5.60
CA LYS A 326 -8.23 -6.99 -5.77
C LYS A 326 -9.01 -8.23 -6.20
N ALA A 327 -10.18 -8.48 -5.58
CA ALA A 327 -11.05 -9.60 -5.95
C ALA A 327 -11.61 -9.46 -7.38
N VAL A 328 -12.04 -8.26 -7.78
CA VAL A 328 -12.52 -7.98 -9.13
C VAL A 328 -11.40 -8.10 -10.16
N MET A 329 -10.19 -7.59 -9.84
CA MET A 329 -9.01 -7.75 -10.70
C MET A 329 -8.70 -9.22 -11.00
N ALA A 330 -8.65 -10.05 -9.95
CA ALA A 330 -8.41 -11.49 -10.10
C ALA A 330 -9.51 -12.17 -10.93
N LYS A 331 -10.78 -11.81 -10.70
CA LYS A 331 -11.93 -12.37 -11.44
C LYS A 331 -11.95 -11.98 -12.90
N GLU A 332 -11.67 -10.72 -13.21
CA GLU A 332 -11.75 -10.17 -14.58
C GLU A 332 -10.43 -10.33 -15.35
N GLY A 333 -9.36 -10.79 -14.70
CA GLY A 333 -8.02 -10.84 -15.27
C GLY A 333 -7.46 -9.45 -15.59
N ALA A 334 -7.84 -8.43 -14.80
CA ALA A 334 -7.46 -7.05 -15.07
C ALA A 334 -5.95 -6.84 -14.97
N VAL A 335 -5.38 -6.00 -15.83
CA VAL A 335 -3.95 -5.66 -15.84
C VAL A 335 -3.62 -4.61 -14.79
N PHE A 336 -4.57 -3.69 -14.55
CA PHE A 336 -4.41 -2.57 -13.65
C PHE A 336 -5.76 -2.16 -13.04
N GLY A 337 -5.70 -1.56 -11.86
CA GLY A 337 -6.83 -0.91 -11.21
C GLY A 337 -6.40 0.38 -10.52
N GLY A 338 -7.26 1.40 -10.47
CA GLY A 338 -6.96 2.64 -9.79
C GLY A 338 -8.16 3.27 -9.12
N GLU A 339 -7.89 4.02 -8.04
CA GLU A 339 -8.89 4.75 -7.26
C GLU A 339 -8.58 6.25 -7.19
N HIS A 340 -9.60 7.05 -7.00
CA HIS A 340 -9.41 8.48 -6.70
C HIS A 340 -8.73 8.74 -5.34
N SER A 341 -8.70 7.72 -4.47
CA SER A 341 -7.96 7.73 -3.20
C SER A 341 -6.45 7.49 -3.33
N ALA A 342 -5.93 7.41 -4.57
CA ALA A 342 -4.53 7.16 -4.91
C ALA A 342 -4.01 5.77 -4.53
N HIS A 343 -4.88 4.74 -4.49
CA HIS A 343 -4.46 3.35 -4.53
C HIS A 343 -4.38 2.89 -5.98
N TYR A 344 -3.30 2.22 -6.34
CA TYR A 344 -3.01 1.75 -7.70
C TYR A 344 -2.57 0.29 -7.64
N TYR A 345 -3.34 -0.59 -8.30
CA TYR A 345 -3.25 -2.05 -8.23
C TYR A 345 -2.70 -2.60 -9.54
N PHE A 346 -1.75 -3.51 -9.46
CA PHE A 346 -1.09 -4.07 -10.64
C PHE A 346 -1.17 -5.60 -10.66
N ARG A 347 -1.59 -6.17 -11.80
CA ARG A 347 -1.63 -7.62 -11.98
C ARG A 347 -0.27 -8.26 -11.72
N ASP A 348 0.78 -7.66 -12.28
CA ASP A 348 2.14 -8.16 -12.15
C ASP A 348 2.76 -7.87 -10.78
N PHE A 349 2.06 -7.14 -9.94
CA PHE A 349 2.35 -7.00 -8.50
C PHE A 349 1.30 -7.74 -7.66
N PHE A 350 1.00 -8.99 -8.03
CA PHE A 350 0.06 -9.88 -7.31
C PHE A 350 -1.36 -9.32 -7.15
N ASN A 351 -1.83 -8.50 -8.07
CA ASN A 351 -3.08 -7.72 -7.99
C ASN A 351 -3.13 -6.78 -6.77
N ALA A 352 -2.00 -6.50 -6.14
CA ALA A 352 -1.90 -5.65 -4.97
C ALA A 352 -1.62 -4.20 -5.33
N ASP A 353 -1.92 -3.31 -4.40
CA ASP A 353 -1.65 -1.89 -4.48
C ASP A 353 -0.19 -1.58 -4.09
N THR A 354 0.40 -0.62 -4.80
CA THR A 354 1.72 -0.09 -4.52
C THR A 354 1.83 1.35 -5.01
N GLY A 355 2.05 2.27 -4.08
CA GLY A 355 2.31 3.68 -4.39
C GLY A 355 3.63 3.87 -5.13
N MET A 356 4.65 3.08 -4.78
CA MET A 356 5.98 3.18 -5.39
C MET A 356 5.95 2.78 -6.87
N LEU A 357 5.27 1.70 -7.24
CA LEU A 357 5.17 1.30 -8.65
C LEU A 357 4.37 2.32 -9.47
N ALA A 358 3.33 2.91 -8.89
CA ALA A 358 2.59 4.01 -9.53
C ALA A 358 3.49 5.24 -9.76
N ALA A 359 4.30 5.63 -8.76
CA ALA A 359 5.29 6.68 -8.90
C ALA A 359 6.28 6.39 -10.05
N MET A 360 6.78 5.15 -10.15
CA MET A 360 7.68 4.75 -11.22
C MET A 360 7.03 4.87 -12.61
N HIS A 361 5.75 4.51 -12.75
CA HIS A 361 5.02 4.70 -14.01
C HIS A 361 4.88 6.17 -14.40
N VAL A 362 4.62 7.06 -13.43
CA VAL A 362 4.55 8.51 -13.68
C VAL A 362 5.91 9.07 -14.07
N LEU A 363 6.98 8.69 -13.35
CA LEU A 363 8.36 9.07 -13.66
C LEU A 363 8.77 8.60 -15.06
N ALA A 364 8.40 7.37 -15.43
CA ALA A 364 8.66 6.84 -16.77
C ALA A 364 7.90 7.66 -17.82
N ALA A 365 6.60 7.91 -17.63
CA ALA A 365 5.80 8.69 -18.58
C ALA A 365 6.34 10.11 -18.79
N LEU A 366 6.78 10.77 -17.71
CA LEU A 366 7.37 12.09 -17.76
C LEU A 366 8.77 12.07 -18.40
N GLY A 367 9.59 11.09 -18.06
CA GLY A 367 10.97 11.00 -18.52
C GLY A 367 11.17 10.45 -19.94
N GLU A 368 10.15 9.82 -20.52
CA GLU A 368 10.15 9.33 -21.91
C GLU A 368 9.81 10.43 -22.94
N GLN A 369 9.50 11.65 -22.49
CA GLN A 369 9.13 12.78 -23.34
C GLN A 369 9.83 14.08 -22.91
N ASP A 370 9.81 15.13 -23.76
CA ASP A 370 10.47 16.41 -23.48
C ASP A 370 9.56 17.45 -22.78
N GLY A 371 8.25 17.19 -22.66
CA GLY A 371 7.27 18.07 -22.03
C GLY A 371 7.36 18.10 -20.51
N VAL A 372 6.55 18.95 -19.90
CA VAL A 372 6.42 19.09 -18.44
C VAL A 372 5.23 18.30 -17.92
N LEU A 373 5.17 18.08 -16.62
CA LEU A 373 4.14 17.23 -16.01
C LEU A 373 2.74 17.86 -16.09
N SER A 374 2.63 19.18 -15.92
CA SER A 374 1.33 19.87 -16.04
C SER A 374 0.70 19.66 -17.41
N GLU A 375 1.48 19.78 -18.51
CA GLU A 375 0.99 19.53 -19.87
C GLU A 375 0.60 18.05 -20.06
N LEU A 376 1.40 17.12 -19.53
CA LEU A 376 1.10 15.69 -19.55
C LEU A 376 -0.18 15.36 -18.79
N ALA A 377 -0.39 15.93 -17.60
CA ALA A 377 -1.56 15.69 -16.77
C ALA A 377 -2.85 16.24 -17.40
N ASP A 378 -2.80 17.38 -18.07
CA ASP A 378 -3.94 18.01 -18.76
C ASP A 378 -4.56 17.05 -19.79
N GLU A 379 -3.78 16.16 -20.42
CA GLU A 379 -4.31 15.15 -21.36
C GLU A 379 -5.31 14.19 -20.68
N TYR A 380 -5.18 13.99 -19.35
CA TYR A 380 -5.96 13.07 -18.56
C TYR A 380 -7.03 13.72 -17.68
N GLU A 381 -7.09 15.07 -17.69
CA GLU A 381 -8.06 15.87 -16.90
C GLU A 381 -9.01 16.72 -17.76
N PRO A 382 -9.76 16.15 -18.71
CA PRO A 382 -10.64 16.93 -19.59
C PRO A 382 -11.86 17.51 -18.87
N TYR A 383 -12.09 17.19 -17.60
CA TYR A 383 -13.24 17.62 -16.80
C TYR A 383 -12.83 18.41 -15.58
N SER A 384 -13.59 19.47 -15.28
CA SER A 384 -13.41 20.19 -14.00
C SER A 384 -13.94 19.35 -12.84
N PRO A 385 -13.15 19.13 -11.77
CA PRO A 385 -13.60 18.37 -10.62
C PRO A 385 -14.64 19.14 -9.81
N SER A 386 -15.68 18.45 -9.32
CA SER A 386 -16.69 19.03 -8.42
C SER A 386 -16.18 19.18 -6.99
N GLY A 387 -15.07 18.57 -6.66
CA GLY A 387 -14.69 18.31 -5.28
C GLY A 387 -15.59 17.26 -4.62
N GLU A 388 -15.26 16.89 -3.39
CA GLU A 388 -16.06 15.97 -2.59
C GLU A 388 -17.25 16.69 -1.98
N ILE A 389 -18.48 16.22 -2.28
CA ILE A 389 -19.72 16.78 -1.75
C ILE A 389 -20.38 15.72 -0.88
N ASN A 390 -20.27 15.88 0.43
CA ASN A 390 -20.88 14.99 1.42
C ASN A 390 -22.24 15.55 1.87
N SER A 391 -23.23 14.68 2.05
CA SER A 391 -24.53 15.00 2.65
C SER A 391 -24.88 13.93 3.68
N GLU A 392 -25.35 14.36 4.84
CA GLU A 392 -25.98 13.45 5.81
C GLU A 392 -27.39 13.11 5.32
N VAL A 393 -27.74 11.82 5.35
CA VAL A 393 -29.06 11.29 4.92
C VAL A 393 -29.78 10.72 6.14
#